data_c4668ddb9b5592ba2fb41afec0fabe5d
#
_entry.id   c4668ddb9b5592ba2fb41afec0fabe5d
#
_cell.length_a   1.000
_cell.length_b   1.000
_cell.length_c   1.000
_cell.angle_alpha   90.00
_cell.angle_beta   90.00
_cell.angle_gamma   90.00
#
_symmetry.space_group_name_H-M   'P 1'
#
loop_
_entity.id
_entity.type
_entity.pdbx_description
1 polymer ?
#
loop_
_entity_poly.entity_id
_entity_poly.type
_entity_poly.pdbx_seq_one_letter_code
_entity_poly.pdbx_strand_id
1 'polypeptide(L)'
;MKAAGAVLWRDAGGDVEVAVVHRQRYDDWSLPKGKLDAGETIPACAVREVEEETGFSCVLGRHLRQVSYSVQGTAKTVDYYAAEAVSGSFTVNEEVDELRWLPVTEAAALLTYEPDREVLAEFDRQPADLLLVLLVRHAKAGKRSEWTGDDDLRPLSDAGRRQAAALRSLLPLWSPKRVHTAPRLRCADTVTGVAEDLAVEVLEEPRLSEEGYWPDPDAGVVRLLEVATTEGRAVVCSQGGVIPSVVRTLAELGGLRLDEFPCKKGSTWVLAFTRPFHAWSTSDAPSTWPTLVSAHYLPTALPRP
;
A
#
# COMPACT_ATOMS: atom_id res chain seq x y z
N MET A 1 1.92 -20.28 10.25
CA MET A 1 3.14 -19.58 9.81
C MET A 1 2.75 -18.44 8.91
N LYS A 2 3.32 -17.23 9.09
CA LYS A 2 3.06 -16.08 8.21
C LYS A 2 4.26 -15.84 7.31
N ALA A 3 4.00 -15.37 6.11
CA ALA A 3 4.98 -15.03 5.09
C ALA A 3 4.47 -13.86 4.25
N ALA A 4 5.34 -13.22 3.51
CA ALA A 4 4.98 -12.24 2.50
C ALA A 4 5.88 -12.35 1.27
N GLY A 5 5.42 -11.84 0.14
CA GLY A 5 6.16 -11.81 -1.10
C GLY A 5 5.57 -10.81 -2.07
N ALA A 6 6.08 -10.81 -3.28
CA ALA A 6 5.60 -9.89 -4.30
C ALA A 6 5.61 -10.51 -5.70
N VAL A 7 4.74 -9.97 -6.57
CA VAL A 7 4.95 -9.98 -8.01
C VAL A 7 5.88 -8.79 -8.28
N LEU A 8 7.19 -9.08 -8.40
CA LEU A 8 8.19 -8.09 -8.76
C LEU A 8 8.10 -7.84 -10.25
N TRP A 9 7.86 -6.59 -10.65
CA TRP A 9 7.67 -6.21 -12.04
C TRP A 9 8.57 -5.06 -12.46
N ARG A 10 8.81 -4.93 -13.76
CA ARG A 10 9.49 -3.80 -14.38
C ARG A 10 8.85 -3.41 -15.70
N ASP A 11 9.07 -2.17 -16.11
CA ASP A 11 8.79 -1.72 -17.48
C ASP A 11 9.95 -2.12 -18.40
N ALA A 12 9.65 -2.86 -19.45
CA ALA A 12 10.59 -3.32 -20.47
C ALA A 12 10.32 -2.62 -21.82
N GLY A 13 10.21 -1.28 -21.80
CA GLY A 13 9.97 -0.49 -23.03
C GLY A 13 8.50 -0.39 -23.43
N GLY A 14 7.61 -0.37 -22.44
CA GLY A 14 6.16 -0.28 -22.59
C GLY A 14 5.44 -1.61 -22.31
N ASP A 15 6.18 -2.72 -22.26
CA ASP A 15 5.67 -4.03 -21.84
C ASP A 15 6.02 -4.30 -20.38
N VAL A 16 5.14 -4.97 -19.66
CA VAL A 16 5.36 -5.37 -18.27
C VAL A 16 5.99 -6.76 -18.24
N GLU A 17 7.18 -6.85 -17.64
CA GLU A 17 7.80 -8.13 -17.28
C GLU A 17 7.74 -8.35 -15.77
N VAL A 18 7.60 -9.61 -15.37
CA VAL A 18 7.62 -10.03 -13.97
C VAL A 18 8.77 -10.99 -13.70
N ALA A 19 9.34 -10.90 -12.51
CA ALA A 19 10.40 -11.79 -12.07
C ALA A 19 9.80 -13.09 -11.52
N VAL A 20 10.31 -14.22 -11.99
CA VAL A 20 10.12 -15.54 -11.40
C VAL A 20 11.47 -16.11 -11.01
N VAL A 21 11.53 -16.80 -9.87
CA VAL A 21 12.75 -17.32 -9.29
C VAL A 21 12.74 -18.85 -9.29
N HIS A 22 13.89 -19.47 -9.66
CA HIS A 22 14.10 -20.90 -9.54
C HIS A 22 14.82 -21.21 -8.23
N ARG A 23 14.31 -22.20 -7.49
CA ARG A 23 14.87 -22.65 -6.23
C ARG A 23 15.44 -24.05 -6.37
N GLN A 24 16.75 -24.13 -6.52
CA GLN A 24 17.47 -25.39 -6.76
C GLN A 24 17.09 -26.50 -5.77
N ARG A 25 16.91 -26.16 -4.48
CA ARG A 25 16.59 -27.13 -3.43
C ARG A 25 15.26 -27.88 -3.69
N TYR A 26 14.29 -27.23 -4.35
CA TYR A 26 12.95 -27.74 -4.61
C TYR A 26 12.71 -28.07 -6.08
N ASP A 27 13.65 -27.66 -6.96
CA ASP A 27 13.53 -27.76 -8.42
C ASP A 27 12.20 -27.17 -8.90
N ASP A 28 11.89 -25.96 -8.43
CA ASP A 28 10.61 -25.26 -8.70
C ASP A 28 10.81 -23.79 -9.09
N TRP A 29 9.83 -23.28 -9.84
CA TRP A 29 9.68 -21.88 -10.17
C TRP A 29 8.58 -21.24 -9.34
N SER A 30 8.87 -20.13 -8.69
CA SER A 30 7.93 -19.44 -7.80
C SER A 30 8.06 -17.91 -7.87
N LEU A 31 7.09 -17.22 -7.27
CA LEU A 31 7.20 -15.80 -6.96
C LEU A 31 8.09 -15.62 -5.71
N PRO A 32 8.92 -14.55 -5.64
CA PRO A 32 9.77 -14.27 -4.47
C PRO A 32 8.93 -14.06 -3.21
N LYS A 33 9.26 -14.79 -2.13
CA LYS A 33 8.53 -14.77 -0.86
C LYS A 33 9.25 -15.52 0.24
N GLY A 34 9.11 -15.06 1.45
CA GLY A 34 9.61 -15.81 2.59
C GLY A 34 8.87 -15.56 3.90
N LYS A 35 9.45 -16.00 5.00
CA LYS A 35 8.83 -15.99 6.31
C LYS A 35 8.96 -14.62 6.97
N LEU A 36 7.92 -14.26 7.70
CA LEU A 36 7.94 -13.06 8.55
C LEU A 36 8.92 -13.25 9.72
N ASP A 37 9.84 -12.33 9.86
CA ASP A 37 10.76 -12.27 10.98
C ASP A 37 10.11 -11.69 12.25
N ALA A 38 10.72 -11.95 13.40
CA ALA A 38 10.27 -11.38 14.67
C ALA A 38 10.42 -9.85 14.65
N GLY A 39 9.36 -9.15 14.98
CA GLY A 39 9.36 -7.68 14.96
C GLY A 39 9.18 -7.04 13.57
N GLU A 40 8.87 -7.82 12.56
CA GLU A 40 8.67 -7.34 11.19
C GLU A 40 7.18 -7.12 10.86
N THR A 41 6.89 -6.21 9.95
CA THR A 41 5.56 -6.05 9.37
C THR A 41 5.43 -6.84 8.07
N ILE A 42 4.21 -7.23 7.69
CA ILE A 42 3.97 -7.97 6.45
C ILE A 42 4.53 -7.23 5.21
N PRO A 43 4.32 -5.91 5.03
CA PRO A 43 4.92 -5.19 3.91
C PRO A 43 6.46 -5.14 3.93
N ALA A 44 7.06 -5.00 5.13
CA ALA A 44 8.53 -5.00 5.25
C ALA A 44 9.12 -6.37 4.87
N CYS A 45 8.50 -7.46 5.32
CA CYS A 45 8.86 -8.81 4.91
C CYS A 45 8.83 -8.98 3.38
N ALA A 46 7.79 -8.49 2.71
CA ALA A 46 7.72 -8.60 1.26
C ALA A 46 8.88 -7.89 0.55
N VAL A 47 9.27 -6.69 1.02
CA VAL A 47 10.41 -5.94 0.46
C VAL A 47 11.72 -6.66 0.73
N ARG A 48 11.97 -7.12 1.97
CA ARG A 48 13.20 -7.84 2.34
C ARG A 48 13.36 -9.13 1.53
N GLU A 49 12.31 -9.94 1.44
CA GLU A 49 12.36 -11.21 0.71
C GLU A 49 12.59 -11.00 -0.81
N VAL A 50 12.01 -9.95 -1.39
CA VAL A 50 12.32 -9.57 -2.78
C VAL A 50 13.80 -9.24 -2.92
N GLU A 51 14.36 -8.44 -2.02
CA GLU A 51 15.78 -8.07 -2.07
C GLU A 51 16.70 -9.27 -1.87
N GLU A 52 16.42 -10.14 -0.89
CA GLU A 52 17.21 -11.34 -0.57
C GLU A 52 17.19 -12.37 -1.71
N GLU A 53 16.00 -12.67 -2.25
CA GLU A 53 15.86 -13.70 -3.29
C GLU A 53 16.23 -13.19 -4.69
N THR A 54 16.08 -11.88 -4.98
CA THR A 54 16.25 -11.36 -6.34
C THR A 54 17.41 -10.40 -6.52
N GLY A 55 17.95 -9.80 -5.46
CA GLY A 55 18.96 -8.75 -5.51
C GLY A 55 18.45 -7.39 -6.00
N PHE A 56 17.14 -7.23 -6.17
CA PHE A 56 16.51 -5.97 -6.58
C PHE A 56 15.89 -5.24 -5.40
N SER A 57 16.17 -3.95 -5.26
CA SER A 57 15.37 -3.07 -4.44
C SER A 57 14.03 -2.79 -5.12
N CYS A 58 12.97 -2.71 -4.35
CA CYS A 58 11.63 -2.51 -4.91
C CYS A 58 10.80 -1.49 -4.14
N VAL A 59 9.76 -1.01 -4.78
CA VAL A 59 8.73 -0.15 -4.20
C VAL A 59 7.39 -0.87 -4.27
N LEU A 60 6.71 -1.00 -3.11
CA LEU A 60 5.43 -1.69 -3.04
C LEU A 60 4.34 -0.93 -3.82
N GLY A 61 3.49 -1.69 -4.47
CA GLY A 61 2.24 -1.27 -5.08
C GLY A 61 1.02 -1.67 -4.26
N ARG A 62 -0.05 -2.09 -4.94
CA ARG A 62 -1.25 -2.60 -4.29
C ARG A 62 -1.04 -3.98 -3.66
N HIS A 63 -1.76 -4.28 -2.60
CA HIS A 63 -1.91 -5.65 -2.13
C HIS A 63 -2.70 -6.44 -3.18
N LEU A 64 -2.22 -7.63 -3.51
CA LEU A 64 -2.85 -8.51 -4.50
C LEU A 64 -3.84 -9.43 -3.83
N ARG A 65 -3.33 -10.39 -3.09
CA ARG A 65 -4.14 -11.34 -2.34
C ARG A 65 -3.33 -12.02 -1.24
N GLN A 66 -4.04 -12.64 -0.31
CA GLN A 66 -3.48 -13.59 0.62
C GLN A 66 -3.79 -15.01 0.13
N VAL A 67 -2.79 -15.86 0.06
CA VAL A 67 -2.94 -17.29 -0.20
C VAL A 67 -2.69 -18.09 1.06
N SER A 68 -3.38 -19.23 1.20
CA SER A 68 -3.24 -20.11 2.36
C SER A 68 -3.13 -21.56 1.90
N TYR A 69 -2.12 -22.24 2.39
CA TYR A 69 -1.88 -23.65 2.11
C TYR A 69 -1.23 -24.35 3.31
N SER A 70 -1.24 -25.69 3.31
CA SER A 70 -0.62 -26.47 4.36
C SER A 70 0.78 -26.93 3.95
N VAL A 71 1.76 -26.70 4.82
CA VAL A 71 3.12 -27.21 4.67
C VAL A 71 3.40 -28.12 5.86
N GLN A 72 3.61 -29.42 5.61
CA GLN A 72 3.87 -30.40 6.67
C GLN A 72 2.86 -30.35 7.83
N GLY A 73 1.56 -30.20 7.51
CA GLY A 73 0.48 -30.12 8.49
C GLY A 73 0.33 -28.75 9.18
N THR A 74 1.20 -27.77 8.90
CA THR A 74 1.10 -26.43 9.44
C THR A 74 0.50 -25.47 8.40
N ALA A 75 -0.56 -24.73 8.78
CA ALA A 75 -1.13 -23.71 7.92
C ALA A 75 -0.11 -22.55 7.70
N LYS A 76 0.21 -22.28 6.43
CA LYS A 76 1.02 -21.14 6.00
C LYS A 76 0.12 -20.16 5.25
N THR A 77 0.18 -18.88 5.63
CA THR A 77 -0.46 -17.79 4.90
C THR A 77 0.62 -16.89 4.32
N VAL A 78 0.46 -16.48 3.06
CA VAL A 78 1.38 -15.60 2.36
C VAL A 78 0.59 -14.41 1.81
N ASP A 79 0.97 -13.20 2.18
CA ASP A 79 0.44 -11.95 1.64
C ASP A 79 1.32 -11.51 0.47
N TYR A 80 0.70 -11.26 -0.69
CA TYR A 80 1.42 -10.81 -1.88
C TYR A 80 1.05 -9.38 -2.27
N TYR A 81 2.08 -8.65 -2.68
CA TYR A 81 1.99 -7.28 -3.20
C TYR A 81 2.45 -7.23 -4.66
N ALA A 82 1.97 -6.27 -5.42
CA ALA A 82 2.72 -5.81 -6.59
C ALA A 82 3.93 -5.02 -6.09
N ALA A 83 5.10 -5.18 -6.72
CA ALA A 83 6.29 -4.43 -6.36
C ALA A 83 7.06 -4.05 -7.63
N GLU A 84 7.38 -2.77 -7.77
CA GLU A 84 8.15 -2.24 -8.88
C GLU A 84 9.64 -2.37 -8.58
N ALA A 85 10.41 -2.99 -9.48
CA ALA A 85 11.86 -3.04 -9.39
C ALA A 85 12.44 -1.65 -9.70
N VAL A 86 13.25 -1.13 -8.77
CA VAL A 86 13.84 0.22 -8.90
C VAL A 86 15.30 0.16 -9.30
N SER A 87 16.06 -0.73 -8.66
CA SER A 87 17.50 -0.87 -8.90
C SER A 87 17.97 -2.25 -8.42
N GLY A 88 19.19 -2.63 -8.79
CA GLY A 88 19.78 -3.89 -8.39
C GLY A 88 20.08 -4.81 -9.56
N SER A 89 20.58 -5.98 -9.26
CA SER A 89 20.84 -7.03 -10.23
C SER A 89 20.85 -8.39 -9.51
N PHE A 90 20.35 -9.41 -10.19
CA PHE A 90 20.37 -10.76 -9.66
C PHE A 90 21.80 -11.33 -9.61
N THR A 91 22.10 -11.97 -8.52
CA THR A 91 23.25 -12.86 -8.35
C THR A 91 22.77 -14.15 -7.68
N VAL A 92 23.27 -15.30 -8.14
CA VAL A 92 22.98 -16.60 -7.52
C VAL A 92 23.26 -16.55 -6.02
N ASN A 93 22.30 -17.03 -5.22
CA ASN A 93 22.40 -17.07 -3.76
C ASN A 93 22.01 -18.46 -3.22
N GLU A 94 21.94 -18.61 -1.89
CA GLU A 94 21.68 -19.91 -1.25
C GLU A 94 20.26 -20.45 -1.53
N GLU A 95 19.30 -19.59 -1.84
CA GLU A 95 17.89 -19.96 -2.05
C GLU A 95 17.51 -20.00 -3.52
N VAL A 96 18.08 -19.11 -4.34
CA VAL A 96 17.72 -18.87 -5.75
C VAL A 96 18.94 -18.99 -6.63
N ASP A 97 18.92 -19.91 -7.59
CA ASP A 97 19.99 -20.15 -8.56
C ASP A 97 19.70 -19.55 -9.94
N GLU A 98 18.45 -19.25 -10.27
CA GLU A 98 18.09 -18.59 -11.54
C GLU A 98 16.92 -17.61 -11.33
N LEU A 99 16.98 -16.45 -12.00
CA LEU A 99 15.89 -15.47 -12.09
C LEU A 99 15.61 -15.20 -13.56
N ARG A 100 14.33 -15.21 -13.93
CA ARG A 100 13.88 -14.81 -15.27
C ARG A 100 12.91 -13.65 -15.18
N TRP A 101 13.12 -12.67 -16.04
CA TRP A 101 12.15 -11.63 -16.35
C TRP A 101 11.34 -12.08 -17.56
N LEU A 102 10.02 -12.19 -17.40
CA LEU A 102 9.15 -12.75 -18.43
C LEU A 102 7.85 -11.91 -18.54
N PRO A 103 7.25 -11.85 -19.74
CA PRO A 103 5.87 -11.42 -19.86
C PRO A 103 4.97 -12.25 -18.96
N VAL A 104 3.88 -11.65 -18.46
CA VAL A 104 2.96 -12.28 -17.49
C VAL A 104 2.49 -13.66 -17.95
N THR A 105 2.16 -13.83 -19.23
CA THR A 105 1.68 -15.10 -19.79
C THR A 105 2.75 -16.20 -19.77
N GLU A 106 4.01 -15.85 -20.06
CA GLU A 106 5.14 -16.80 -20.02
C GLU A 106 5.50 -17.16 -18.58
N ALA A 107 5.48 -16.16 -17.68
CA ALA A 107 5.68 -16.39 -16.25
C ALA A 107 4.62 -17.33 -15.68
N ALA A 108 3.34 -17.16 -16.05
CA ALA A 108 2.25 -18.05 -15.64
C ALA A 108 2.46 -19.49 -16.09
N ALA A 109 2.99 -19.69 -17.30
CA ALA A 109 3.29 -21.02 -17.82
C ALA A 109 4.48 -21.69 -17.12
N LEU A 110 5.43 -20.89 -16.62
CA LEU A 110 6.65 -21.39 -15.97
C LEU A 110 6.41 -21.67 -14.48
N LEU A 111 5.56 -20.92 -13.78
CA LEU A 111 5.29 -21.08 -12.35
C LEU A 111 4.82 -22.51 -12.03
N THR A 112 5.44 -23.12 -11.04
CA THR A 112 5.17 -24.51 -10.64
C THR A 112 3.84 -24.64 -9.90
N TYR A 113 3.49 -23.67 -9.05
CA TYR A 113 2.36 -23.79 -8.11
C TYR A 113 1.14 -22.98 -8.54
N GLU A 114 -0.04 -23.59 -8.43
CA GLU A 114 -1.31 -22.93 -8.72
C GLU A 114 -1.55 -21.65 -7.89
N PRO A 115 -1.26 -21.62 -6.57
CA PRO A 115 -1.40 -20.38 -5.81
C PRO A 115 -0.57 -19.21 -6.35
N ASP A 116 0.64 -19.44 -6.88
CA ASP A 116 1.48 -18.39 -7.47
C ASP A 116 0.87 -17.90 -8.81
N ARG A 117 0.29 -18.82 -9.62
CA ARG A 117 -0.46 -18.45 -10.84
C ARG A 117 -1.70 -17.61 -10.52
N GLU A 118 -2.43 -17.95 -9.45
CA GLU A 118 -3.58 -17.16 -9.01
C GLU A 118 -3.19 -15.74 -8.55
N VAL A 119 -2.03 -15.59 -7.88
CA VAL A 119 -1.47 -14.28 -7.50
C VAL A 119 -1.10 -13.49 -8.74
N LEU A 120 -0.44 -14.12 -9.71
CA LEU A 120 -0.06 -13.49 -10.96
C LEU A 120 -1.29 -13.08 -11.80
N ALA A 121 -2.33 -13.92 -11.84
CA ALA A 121 -3.60 -13.58 -12.48
C ALA A 121 -4.29 -12.39 -11.80
N GLU A 122 -4.21 -12.27 -10.46
CA GLU A 122 -4.70 -11.08 -9.75
C GLU A 122 -3.89 -9.82 -10.12
N PHE A 123 -2.57 -9.94 -10.26
CA PHE A 123 -1.72 -8.85 -10.72
C PHE A 123 -2.12 -8.36 -12.12
N ASP A 124 -2.39 -9.28 -13.04
CA ASP A 124 -2.73 -9.00 -14.45
C ASP A 124 -4.11 -8.35 -14.65
N ARG A 125 -4.99 -8.38 -13.62
CA ARG A 125 -6.33 -7.76 -13.70
C ARG A 125 -6.32 -6.24 -13.78
N GLN A 126 -5.24 -5.60 -13.36
CA GLN A 126 -5.11 -4.16 -13.32
C GLN A 126 -3.74 -3.75 -13.87
N PRO A 127 -3.60 -2.54 -14.42
CA PRO A 127 -2.29 -2.01 -14.78
C PRO A 127 -1.29 -2.13 -13.63
N ALA A 128 -0.03 -2.42 -13.93
CA ALA A 128 1.02 -2.51 -12.93
C ALA A 128 1.29 -1.14 -12.26
N ASP A 129 1.26 -0.06 -13.05
CA ASP A 129 1.48 1.32 -12.59
C ASP A 129 0.15 2.00 -12.22
N LEU A 130 -0.27 1.86 -10.98
CA LEU A 130 -1.45 2.51 -10.41
C LEU A 130 -1.07 3.74 -9.59
N LEU A 131 -1.99 4.72 -9.53
CA LEU A 131 -1.89 5.83 -8.59
C LEU A 131 -2.16 5.32 -7.18
N LEU A 132 -1.36 5.76 -6.20
CA LEU A 132 -1.47 5.29 -4.82
C LEU A 132 -1.63 6.43 -3.82
N VAL A 133 -2.58 6.24 -2.90
CA VAL A 133 -2.75 7.07 -1.70
C VAL A 133 -2.69 6.19 -0.46
N LEU A 134 -1.81 6.56 0.47
CA LEU A 134 -1.71 5.97 1.81
C LEU A 134 -2.55 6.81 2.76
N LEU A 135 -3.82 6.42 2.97
CA LEU A 135 -4.77 7.16 3.80
C LEU A 135 -4.65 6.70 5.26
N VAL A 136 -4.02 7.53 6.08
CA VAL A 136 -3.63 7.23 7.46
C VAL A 136 -4.63 7.84 8.44
N ARG A 137 -5.13 7.07 9.39
CA ARG A 137 -5.79 7.65 10.55
C ARG A 137 -4.74 8.15 11.54
N HIS A 138 -4.92 9.37 12.04
CA HIS A 138 -4.04 9.92 13.07
C HIS A 138 -3.79 8.92 14.22
N ALA A 139 -2.59 8.91 14.75
CA ALA A 139 -2.17 8.08 15.88
C ALA A 139 -2.90 8.46 17.18
N LYS A 140 -2.74 7.67 18.24
CA LYS A 140 -3.45 7.86 19.50
C LYS A 140 -3.07 9.20 20.16
N ALA A 141 -4.02 10.11 20.25
CA ALA A 141 -3.89 11.34 21.04
C ALA A 141 -4.23 11.10 22.53
N GLY A 142 -3.92 12.04 23.39
CA GLY A 142 -4.36 12.08 24.78
C GLY A 142 -5.90 11.97 24.89
N LYS A 143 -6.39 11.63 26.08
CA LYS A 143 -7.85 11.57 26.30
C LYS A 143 -8.47 12.97 26.25
N ARG A 144 -9.57 13.12 25.51
CA ARG A 144 -10.28 14.41 25.40
C ARG A 144 -10.76 14.91 26.77
N SER A 145 -11.20 14.04 27.66
CA SER A 145 -11.65 14.37 29.01
C SER A 145 -10.56 14.89 29.94
N GLU A 146 -9.30 14.66 29.61
CA GLU A 146 -8.12 15.08 30.38
C GLU A 146 -7.42 16.31 29.74
N TRP A 147 -7.91 16.76 28.57
CA TRP A 147 -7.37 17.89 27.82
C TRP A 147 -8.22 19.14 28.00
N THR A 148 -7.65 20.21 28.55
CA THR A 148 -8.35 21.46 28.87
C THR A 148 -8.19 22.57 27.82
N GLY A 149 -7.30 22.37 26.85
CA GLY A 149 -7.05 23.30 25.75
C GLY A 149 -7.99 23.05 24.56
N ASP A 150 -7.73 23.80 23.47
CA ASP A 150 -8.38 23.58 22.20
C ASP A 150 -8.12 22.15 21.69
N ASP A 151 -9.16 21.43 21.26
CA ASP A 151 -9.04 20.04 20.78
C ASP A 151 -8.18 19.94 19.52
N ASP A 152 -8.04 21.02 18.74
CA ASP A 152 -7.18 21.09 17.57
C ASP A 152 -5.71 20.95 17.95
N LEU A 153 -5.34 21.43 19.11
CA LEU A 153 -3.98 21.43 19.64
C LEU A 153 -3.70 20.20 20.55
N ARG A 154 -4.61 19.26 20.67
CA ARG A 154 -4.42 18.07 21.50
C ARG A 154 -3.34 17.14 20.90
N PRO A 155 -2.19 16.94 21.60
CA PRO A 155 -1.03 16.23 21.07
C PRO A 155 -1.21 14.71 21.11
N LEU A 156 -0.30 14.00 20.45
CA LEU A 156 -0.17 12.55 20.55
C LEU A 156 0.20 12.14 21.97
N SER A 157 -0.37 11.02 22.43
CA SER A 157 0.07 10.31 23.63
C SER A 157 1.38 9.54 23.36
N ASP A 158 2.03 9.02 24.43
CA ASP A 158 3.22 8.16 24.26
C ASP A 158 2.95 6.93 23.36
N ALA A 159 1.78 6.32 23.49
CA ALA A 159 1.38 5.25 22.59
C ALA A 159 1.18 5.74 21.14
N GLY A 160 0.68 6.97 20.96
CA GLY A 160 0.57 7.60 19.65
C GLY A 160 1.92 7.94 19.04
N ARG A 161 2.87 8.43 19.83
CA ARG A 161 4.25 8.68 19.36
C ARG A 161 4.92 7.38 18.86
N ARG A 162 4.71 6.27 19.57
CA ARG A 162 5.19 4.95 19.09
C ARG A 162 4.52 4.52 17.78
N GLN A 163 3.22 4.77 17.62
CA GLN A 163 2.52 4.50 16.36
C GLN A 163 3.04 5.38 15.21
N ALA A 164 3.27 6.68 15.45
CA ALA A 164 3.86 7.59 14.47
C ALA A 164 5.28 7.16 14.07
N ALA A 165 6.11 6.76 15.03
CA ALA A 165 7.44 6.22 14.75
C ALA A 165 7.39 4.93 13.90
N ALA A 166 6.42 4.05 14.16
CA ALA A 166 6.23 2.85 13.34
C ALA A 166 5.75 3.19 11.92
N LEU A 167 4.86 4.18 11.75
CA LEU A 167 4.44 4.68 10.44
C LEU A 167 5.61 5.29 9.67
N ARG A 168 6.55 5.97 10.34
CA ARG A 168 7.78 6.50 9.76
C ARG A 168 8.63 5.41 9.09
N SER A 169 8.63 4.19 9.60
CA SER A 169 9.32 3.04 9.01
C SER A 169 8.48 2.30 7.95
N LEU A 170 7.15 2.33 8.07
CA LEU A 170 6.25 1.56 7.20
C LEU A 170 5.95 2.29 5.89
N LEU A 171 5.56 3.58 5.96
CA LEU A 171 5.04 4.30 4.80
C LEU A 171 6.06 4.49 3.66
N PRO A 172 7.38 4.64 3.93
CA PRO A 172 8.39 4.72 2.88
C PRO A 172 8.48 3.50 1.95
N LEU A 173 7.98 2.33 2.36
CA LEU A 173 7.96 1.14 1.51
C LEU A 173 7.17 1.33 0.20
N TRP A 174 6.28 2.32 0.14
CA TRP A 174 5.55 2.76 -1.05
C TRP A 174 6.15 3.98 -1.74
N SER A 175 7.32 4.45 -1.30
CA SER A 175 8.02 5.61 -1.87
C SER A 175 7.11 6.84 -2.09
N PRO A 176 6.36 7.32 -1.08
CA PRO A 176 5.53 8.52 -1.22
C PRO A 176 6.41 9.74 -1.51
N LYS A 177 5.88 10.69 -2.28
CA LYS A 177 6.56 11.94 -2.65
C LYS A 177 5.89 13.16 -2.05
N ARG A 178 4.73 13.00 -1.43
CA ARG A 178 3.93 14.10 -0.85
C ARG A 178 3.29 13.62 0.44
N VAL A 179 3.19 14.55 1.40
CA VAL A 179 2.55 14.30 2.69
C VAL A 179 1.50 15.37 2.93
N HIS A 180 0.27 14.94 3.14
CA HIS A 180 -0.89 15.78 3.41
C HIS A 180 -1.49 15.44 4.77
N THR A 181 -2.12 16.41 5.43
CA THR A 181 -2.73 16.25 6.75
C THR A 181 -3.99 17.08 6.93
N ALA A 182 -4.99 16.55 7.62
CA ALA A 182 -6.04 17.39 8.20
C ALA A 182 -5.42 18.38 9.21
N PRO A 183 -5.92 19.63 9.33
CA PRO A 183 -5.34 20.70 10.15
C PRO A 183 -5.59 20.49 11.65
N ARG A 184 -5.10 19.39 12.20
CA ARG A 184 -5.15 19.00 13.61
C ARG A 184 -3.77 18.59 14.05
N LEU A 185 -3.29 19.10 15.19
CA LEU A 185 -1.95 18.78 15.69
C LEU A 185 -1.68 17.27 15.71
N ARG A 186 -2.62 16.47 16.21
CA ARG A 186 -2.49 15.00 16.23
C ARG A 186 -2.38 14.35 14.85
N CYS A 187 -2.95 14.97 13.81
CA CYS A 187 -2.80 14.48 12.43
C CYS A 187 -1.43 14.87 11.89
N ALA A 188 -1.01 16.13 12.04
CA ALA A 188 0.31 16.60 11.67
C ALA A 188 1.42 15.80 12.37
N ASP A 189 1.38 15.70 13.71
CA ASP A 189 2.34 14.93 14.51
C ASP A 189 2.46 13.46 14.08
N THR A 190 1.40 12.89 13.49
CA THR A 190 1.41 11.49 13.01
C THR A 190 2.32 11.30 11.81
N VAL A 191 2.41 12.29 10.91
CA VAL A 191 3.10 12.17 9.62
C VAL A 191 4.30 13.09 9.46
N THR A 192 4.54 14.02 10.39
CA THR A 192 5.69 14.94 10.35
C THR A 192 7.02 14.19 10.21
N GLY A 193 7.25 13.13 10.99
CA GLY A 193 8.48 12.35 10.88
C GLY A 193 8.65 11.67 9.51
N VAL A 194 7.55 11.31 8.85
CA VAL A 194 7.61 10.79 7.47
C VAL A 194 8.00 11.89 6.49
N ALA A 195 7.41 13.08 6.63
CA ALA A 195 7.74 14.24 5.79
C ALA A 195 9.20 14.69 5.95
N GLU A 196 9.72 14.69 7.19
CA GLU A 196 11.12 14.97 7.50
C GLU A 196 12.07 14.01 6.77
N ASP A 197 11.82 12.70 6.82
CA ASP A 197 12.65 11.67 6.15
C ASP A 197 12.63 11.81 4.62
N LEU A 198 11.49 12.24 4.09
CA LEU A 198 11.31 12.48 2.65
C LEU A 198 11.81 13.86 2.21
N ALA A 199 12.19 14.74 3.15
CA ALA A 199 12.56 16.14 2.90
C ALA A 199 11.47 16.92 2.12
N VAL A 200 10.18 16.72 2.49
CA VAL A 200 9.03 17.39 1.90
C VAL A 200 8.23 18.16 2.96
N GLU A 201 7.46 19.15 2.52
CA GLU A 201 6.53 19.86 3.40
C GLU A 201 5.28 19.04 3.69
N VAL A 202 4.67 19.25 4.86
CA VAL A 202 3.35 18.73 5.21
C VAL A 202 2.29 19.71 4.72
N LEU A 203 1.47 19.31 3.76
CA LEU A 203 0.42 20.12 3.16
C LEU A 203 -0.89 19.96 3.92
N GLU A 204 -1.53 21.04 4.32
CA GLU A 204 -2.81 21.00 5.00
C GLU A 204 -3.98 20.75 4.04
N GLU A 205 -4.89 19.87 4.44
CA GLU A 205 -6.11 19.48 3.72
C GLU A 205 -7.35 19.71 4.59
N PRO A 206 -7.87 20.94 4.71
CA PRO A 206 -9.03 21.23 5.55
C PRO A 206 -10.26 20.41 5.18
N ARG A 207 -10.49 20.13 3.88
CA ARG A 207 -11.62 19.31 3.40
C ARG A 207 -11.56 17.84 3.83
N LEU A 208 -10.42 17.38 4.33
CA LEU A 208 -10.23 16.03 4.87
C LEU A 208 -10.19 16.02 6.40
N SER A 209 -10.57 17.12 7.07
CA SER A 209 -10.87 17.17 8.51
C SER A 209 -12.35 16.84 8.75
N GLU A 210 -12.73 16.42 9.97
CA GLU A 210 -14.15 16.20 10.33
C GLU A 210 -14.99 17.47 10.11
N GLU A 211 -14.45 18.64 10.42
CA GLU A 211 -15.15 19.94 10.29
C GLU A 211 -15.30 20.37 8.83
N GLY A 212 -14.31 20.12 8.00
CA GLY A 212 -14.33 20.52 6.60
C GLY A 212 -14.99 19.50 5.67
N TYR A 213 -15.06 18.24 6.08
CA TYR A 213 -15.62 17.14 5.31
C TYR A 213 -17.15 17.08 5.42
N TRP A 214 -17.71 17.11 6.64
CA TRP A 214 -19.13 16.86 6.85
C TRP A 214 -20.09 17.89 6.28
N PRO A 215 -19.73 19.18 6.13
CA PRO A 215 -20.58 20.12 5.41
C PRO A 215 -20.78 19.80 3.92
N ASP A 216 -19.78 19.15 3.28
CA ASP A 216 -19.78 18.76 1.86
C ASP A 216 -18.87 17.55 1.66
N PRO A 217 -19.37 16.32 1.93
CA PRO A 217 -18.58 15.10 1.76
C PRO A 217 -18.10 14.85 0.33
N ASP A 218 -18.87 15.25 -0.67
CA ASP A 218 -18.51 15.08 -2.09
C ASP A 218 -17.29 15.92 -2.43
N ALA A 219 -17.22 17.17 -1.97
CA ALA A 219 -16.02 18.00 -2.13
C ALA A 219 -14.78 17.40 -1.41
N GLY A 220 -14.98 16.71 -0.29
CA GLY A 220 -13.91 15.98 0.40
C GLY A 220 -13.40 14.77 -0.42
N VAL A 221 -14.31 14.00 -1.02
CA VAL A 221 -13.97 12.89 -1.93
C VAL A 221 -13.24 13.40 -3.16
N VAL A 222 -13.76 14.46 -3.81
CA VAL A 222 -13.10 15.10 -4.96
C VAL A 222 -11.69 15.55 -4.59
N ARG A 223 -11.51 16.17 -3.42
CA ARG A 223 -10.19 16.59 -2.96
C ARG A 223 -9.20 15.44 -2.83
N LEU A 224 -9.63 14.29 -2.31
CA LEU A 224 -8.77 13.10 -2.23
C LEU A 224 -8.41 12.58 -3.63
N LEU A 225 -9.34 12.59 -4.58
CA LEU A 225 -9.07 12.21 -5.98
C LEU A 225 -8.10 13.18 -6.67
N GLU A 226 -8.19 14.49 -6.40
CA GLU A 226 -7.20 15.48 -6.86
C GLU A 226 -5.81 15.17 -6.31
N VAL A 227 -5.71 14.84 -5.00
CA VAL A 227 -4.44 14.41 -4.39
C VAL A 227 -3.93 13.13 -5.07
N ALA A 228 -4.80 12.17 -5.39
CA ALA A 228 -4.40 10.93 -6.06
C ALA A 228 -3.87 11.16 -7.49
N THR A 229 -4.41 12.13 -8.23
CA THR A 229 -4.01 12.42 -9.63
C THR A 229 -2.76 13.27 -9.75
N THR A 230 -2.35 13.96 -8.69
CA THR A 230 -1.10 14.72 -8.68
C THR A 230 0.09 13.78 -8.76
N GLU A 231 1.14 14.16 -9.47
CA GLU A 231 2.33 13.34 -9.66
C GLU A 231 2.93 12.84 -8.33
N GLY A 232 3.27 11.55 -8.32
CA GLY A 232 3.84 10.85 -7.17
C GLY A 232 2.80 10.37 -6.16
N ARG A 233 3.14 9.33 -5.45
CA ARG A 233 2.31 8.71 -4.40
C ARG A 233 2.19 9.65 -3.20
N ALA A 234 1.04 9.64 -2.52
CA ALA A 234 0.78 10.54 -1.41
C ALA A 234 0.47 9.80 -0.11
N VAL A 235 0.97 10.33 1.01
CA VAL A 235 0.44 10.06 2.35
C VAL A 235 -0.61 11.11 2.67
N VAL A 236 -1.77 10.70 3.17
CA VAL A 236 -2.83 11.62 3.62
C VAL A 236 -3.25 11.21 5.02
N CYS A 237 -3.00 12.08 6.02
CA CYS A 237 -3.44 11.84 7.38
C CYS A 237 -4.78 12.53 7.66
N SER A 238 -5.76 11.77 8.15
CA SER A 238 -7.10 12.27 8.44
C SER A 238 -7.66 11.68 9.75
N GLN A 239 -8.94 11.89 9.98
CA GLN A 239 -9.65 11.57 11.21
C GLN A 239 -10.59 10.37 11.04
N GLY A 240 -10.96 9.77 12.18
CA GLY A 240 -11.79 8.57 12.20
C GLY A 240 -13.20 8.74 11.71
N GLY A 241 -13.76 9.94 11.78
CA GLY A 241 -15.07 10.26 11.24
C GLY A 241 -15.10 10.45 9.73
N VAL A 242 -13.95 10.73 9.10
CA VAL A 242 -13.82 10.99 7.65
C VAL A 242 -13.49 9.73 6.88
N ILE A 243 -12.44 9.01 7.29
CA ILE A 243 -11.84 7.91 6.52
C ILE A 243 -12.84 6.82 6.11
N PRO A 244 -13.71 6.29 7.01
CA PRO A 244 -14.67 5.26 6.61
C PRO A 244 -15.66 5.73 5.54
N SER A 245 -16.09 7.00 5.62
CA SER A 245 -17.01 7.61 4.65
C SER A 245 -16.35 7.74 3.28
N VAL A 246 -15.16 8.34 3.24
CA VAL A 246 -14.38 8.51 1.99
C VAL A 246 -14.09 7.16 1.32
N VAL A 247 -13.60 6.16 2.09
CA VAL A 247 -13.28 4.84 1.52
C VAL A 247 -14.53 4.15 1.00
N ARG A 248 -15.67 4.25 1.71
CA ARG A 248 -16.94 3.70 1.26
C ARG A 248 -17.38 4.32 -0.06
N THR A 249 -17.44 5.65 -0.13
CA THR A 249 -17.86 6.37 -1.34
C THR A 249 -16.97 6.02 -2.54
N LEU A 250 -15.65 5.99 -2.35
CA LEU A 250 -14.71 5.62 -3.40
C LEU A 250 -14.87 4.16 -3.86
N ALA A 251 -15.13 3.24 -2.92
CA ALA A 251 -15.37 1.83 -3.23
C ALA A 251 -16.67 1.66 -4.02
N GLU A 252 -17.76 2.35 -3.62
CA GLU A 252 -19.04 2.35 -4.33
C GLU A 252 -18.90 2.91 -5.76
N LEU A 253 -18.22 4.04 -5.92
CA LEU A 253 -17.94 4.65 -7.23
C LEU A 253 -17.08 3.75 -8.13
N GLY A 254 -16.11 3.03 -7.54
CA GLY A 254 -15.23 2.10 -8.26
C GLY A 254 -15.83 0.69 -8.46
N GLY A 255 -17.03 0.41 -7.95
CA GLY A 255 -17.62 -0.93 -7.99
C GLY A 255 -16.86 -1.96 -7.15
N LEU A 256 -16.01 -1.51 -6.23
CA LEU A 256 -15.21 -2.37 -5.36
C LEU A 256 -16.04 -2.81 -4.14
N ARG A 257 -16.18 -4.12 -3.94
CA ARG A 257 -16.92 -4.66 -2.80
C ARG A 257 -16.00 -4.74 -1.58
N LEU A 258 -16.35 -4.01 -0.53
CA LEU A 258 -15.70 -4.05 0.78
C LEU A 258 -16.78 -4.30 1.84
N ASP A 259 -16.59 -5.31 2.67
CA ASP A 259 -17.56 -5.69 3.71
C ASP A 259 -17.51 -4.75 4.91
N GLU A 260 -16.33 -4.20 5.22
CA GLU A 260 -16.09 -3.35 6.39
C GLU A 260 -15.15 -2.18 6.06
N PHE A 261 -15.31 -1.09 6.80
CA PHE A 261 -14.49 0.12 6.69
C PHE A 261 -13.77 0.41 8.02
N PRO A 262 -12.89 -0.49 8.48
CA PRO A 262 -12.19 -0.33 9.75
C PRO A 262 -11.28 0.90 9.72
N CYS A 263 -11.16 1.53 10.90
CA CYS A 263 -10.35 2.74 11.03
C CYS A 263 -9.79 2.83 12.46
N LYS A 264 -8.76 2.04 12.78
CA LYS A 264 -8.05 2.10 14.07
C LYS A 264 -7.03 3.24 14.06
N LYS A 265 -6.75 3.83 15.22
CA LYS A 265 -5.73 4.90 15.34
C LYS A 265 -4.36 4.39 14.93
N GLY A 266 -3.67 5.11 14.05
CA GLY A 266 -2.41 4.69 13.45
C GLY A 266 -2.53 3.57 12.42
N SER A 267 -3.74 3.32 11.89
CA SER A 267 -3.95 2.43 10.75
C SER A 267 -3.82 3.15 9.43
N THR A 268 -3.62 2.39 8.36
CA THR A 268 -3.47 2.90 7.00
C THR A 268 -4.34 2.11 6.03
N TRP A 269 -5.07 2.80 5.16
CA TRP A 269 -5.61 2.24 3.93
C TRP A 269 -4.63 2.50 2.79
N VAL A 270 -4.23 1.47 2.08
CA VAL A 270 -3.51 1.57 0.80
C VAL A 270 -4.55 1.56 -0.29
N LEU A 271 -4.79 2.71 -0.89
CA LEU A 271 -5.79 2.92 -1.94
C LEU A 271 -5.09 3.00 -3.28
N ALA A 272 -5.49 2.14 -4.23
CA ALA A 272 -4.93 2.12 -5.57
C ALA A 272 -5.99 2.48 -6.61
N PHE A 273 -5.64 3.41 -7.50
CA PHE A 273 -6.54 3.96 -8.51
C PHE A 273 -5.95 3.77 -9.89
N THR A 274 -6.84 3.54 -10.88
CA THR A 274 -6.46 3.65 -12.29
C THR A 274 -6.17 5.11 -12.65
N ARG A 275 -5.31 5.33 -13.62
CA ARG A 275 -5.15 6.67 -14.20
C ARG A 275 -6.41 7.05 -14.98
N PRO A 276 -6.82 8.34 -14.97
CA PRO A 276 -7.91 8.79 -15.82
C PRO A 276 -7.57 8.49 -17.29
N PHE A 277 -8.49 7.85 -17.99
CA PHE A 277 -8.28 7.53 -19.40
C PHE A 277 -8.71 8.72 -20.27
N HIS A 278 -7.76 9.36 -20.93
CA HIS A 278 -8.06 10.36 -21.97
C HIS A 278 -8.29 9.64 -23.31
N ALA A 279 -9.50 9.14 -23.52
CA ALA A 279 -9.86 8.62 -24.84
C ALA A 279 -10.14 9.79 -25.80
N TRP A 280 -9.49 9.78 -26.93
CA TRP A 280 -9.83 10.62 -28.09
C TRP A 280 -11.09 10.06 -28.81
N SER A 281 -12.21 9.98 -28.08
CA SER A 281 -13.48 9.49 -28.65
C SER A 281 -14.60 10.47 -28.39
N THR A 282 -15.34 10.76 -29.46
CA THR A 282 -16.31 11.84 -29.60
C THR A 282 -17.71 11.52 -29.07
N SER A 283 -17.95 10.48 -28.29
CA SER A 283 -19.30 10.07 -27.89
C SER A 283 -19.60 9.78 -26.45
N ASP A 284 -18.60 9.56 -25.57
CA ASP A 284 -18.83 9.39 -24.13
C ASP A 284 -17.86 10.29 -23.37
N ALA A 285 -18.37 11.13 -22.47
CA ALA A 285 -17.54 11.98 -21.65
C ALA A 285 -16.56 11.08 -20.85
N PRO A 286 -15.23 11.22 -21.08
CA PRO A 286 -14.27 10.38 -20.37
C PRO A 286 -14.42 10.62 -18.87
N SER A 287 -14.34 9.57 -18.05
CA SER A 287 -14.21 9.74 -16.60
C SER A 287 -12.98 10.61 -16.35
N THR A 288 -13.19 11.83 -15.91
CA THR A 288 -12.11 12.77 -15.58
C THR A 288 -11.41 12.40 -14.28
N TRP A 289 -11.96 11.45 -13.55
CA TRP A 289 -11.50 11.03 -12.22
C TRP A 289 -10.92 9.62 -12.23
N PRO A 290 -9.87 9.36 -11.41
CA PRO A 290 -9.34 8.03 -11.21
C PRO A 290 -10.36 7.14 -10.51
N THR A 291 -10.37 5.85 -10.86
CA THR A 291 -11.27 4.86 -10.26
C THR A 291 -10.52 4.04 -9.24
N LEU A 292 -11.06 3.90 -8.02
CA LEU A 292 -10.52 3.02 -7.00
C LEU A 292 -10.70 1.56 -7.44
N VAL A 293 -9.59 0.83 -7.59
CA VAL A 293 -9.57 -0.59 -8.02
C VAL A 293 -9.04 -1.54 -6.98
N SER A 294 -8.37 -1.02 -5.94
CA SER A 294 -7.90 -1.83 -4.81
C SER A 294 -7.86 -0.96 -3.55
N ALA A 295 -8.28 -1.55 -2.43
CA ALA A 295 -8.20 -0.96 -1.11
C ALA A 295 -7.77 -2.02 -0.10
N HIS A 296 -6.62 -1.84 0.52
CA HIS A 296 -6.08 -2.76 1.51
C HIS A 296 -5.89 -2.07 2.85
N TYR A 297 -6.40 -2.68 3.93
CA TYR A 297 -6.34 -2.13 5.27
C TYR A 297 -5.20 -2.71 6.10
N LEU A 298 -4.30 -1.86 6.51
CA LEU A 298 -3.23 -2.16 7.48
C LEU A 298 -3.66 -1.67 8.87
N PRO A 299 -4.03 -2.58 9.78
CA PRO A 299 -4.63 -2.21 11.07
C PRO A 299 -3.65 -1.53 12.02
N THR A 300 -2.36 -1.66 11.80
CA THR A 300 -1.28 -1.07 12.59
C THR A 300 0.03 -1.12 11.83
N ALA A 301 0.87 -0.11 12.02
CA ALA A 301 2.27 -0.12 11.59
C ALA A 301 3.20 -0.77 12.65
N LEU A 302 2.72 -0.95 13.88
CA LEU A 302 3.50 -1.62 14.91
C LEU A 302 3.72 -3.08 14.53
N PRO A 303 4.96 -3.57 14.62
CA PRO A 303 5.24 -4.98 14.40
C PRO A 303 4.43 -5.84 15.40
N ARG A 304 4.13 -7.05 15.00
CA ARG A 304 3.50 -8.01 15.92
C ARG A 304 4.58 -8.60 16.83
N PRO A 305 4.28 -8.77 18.12
CA PRO A 305 5.19 -9.44 19.04
C PRO A 305 5.42 -10.90 18.65
#